data_33d794de29d9e2e3b911b47f071c4c3e
#
_entry.id   33d794de29d9e2e3b911b47f071c4c3e
#
_cell.length_a   1.000
_cell.length_b   1.000
_cell.length_c   1.000
_cell.angle_alpha   90.00
_cell.angle_beta   90.00
_cell.angle_gamma   90.00
#
_symmetry.space_group_name_H-M   'P 1'
#
loop_
_entity.id
_entity.type
_entity.pdbx_description
1 polymer ?
#
loop_
_entity_poly.entity_id
_entity_poly.type
_entity_poly.pdbx_seq_one_letter_code
_entity_poly.pdbx_strand_id
1 'polypeptide(L)'
;AGKRPDGVIGACDTADKGDDDFCAPFAKVFGQKYFITDVLFTKDPVEVTEPHLAQMVIDTECDQLRIESNNGGRIFAINVRKLVTMKRKSCLIQARPTTQHKETRILMKAGWIKKHCAFLDETEYTKGSDYGRFMKALTNYKREGDNAHDDAPDGCTILAEFAESIGLNFKKSSRKVGRG
;
A
#
# COMPACT_ATOMS: atom_id res chain seq x y z
N ALA A 1 6.92 26.77 0.81
CA ALA A 1 6.05 25.88 0.03
C ALA A 1 6.76 24.54 -0.11
N GLY A 2 6.15 23.46 0.42
CA GLY A 2 6.73 22.13 0.36
C GLY A 2 6.80 21.61 -1.09
N LYS A 3 7.81 20.82 -1.39
CA LYS A 3 7.94 20.16 -2.71
C LYS A 3 6.75 19.23 -2.92
N ARG A 4 6.12 19.27 -4.10
CA ARG A 4 5.08 18.32 -4.47
C ARG A 4 5.68 16.92 -4.65
N PRO A 5 4.98 15.84 -4.27
CA PRO A 5 5.42 14.48 -4.54
C PRO A 5 5.49 14.25 -6.06
N ASP A 6 6.37 13.34 -6.48
CA ASP A 6 6.45 12.88 -7.87
C ASP A 6 5.24 12.02 -8.26
N GLY A 7 4.53 11.49 -7.26
CA GLY A 7 3.28 10.75 -7.35
C GLY A 7 2.89 10.13 -6.03
N VAL A 8 1.71 9.52 -6.00
CA VAL A 8 1.21 8.75 -4.86
C VAL A 8 0.93 7.32 -5.31
N ILE A 9 1.44 6.34 -4.59
CA ILE A 9 1.20 4.93 -4.85
C ILE A 9 0.60 4.24 -3.65
N GLY A 10 -0.22 3.23 -3.90
CA GLY A 10 -0.75 2.35 -2.88
C GLY A 10 -0.48 0.88 -3.19
N ALA A 11 -0.46 0.07 -2.16
CA ALA A 11 -0.48 -1.39 -2.26
C ALA A 11 -1.56 -1.94 -1.34
N CYS A 12 -2.07 -3.12 -1.66
CA CYS A 12 -3.12 -3.75 -0.88
C CYS A 12 -2.89 -5.25 -0.81
N ASP A 13 -2.77 -5.75 0.42
CA ASP A 13 -2.93 -7.16 0.77
C ASP A 13 -4.38 -7.38 1.20
N THR A 14 -5.12 -8.18 0.43
CA THR A 14 -6.49 -8.53 0.76
C THR A 14 -6.49 -9.69 1.75
N ALA A 15 -7.11 -9.52 2.92
CA ALA A 15 -7.24 -10.57 3.92
C ALA A 15 -7.82 -11.86 3.32
N ASP A 16 -7.13 -12.98 3.52
CA ASP A 16 -7.49 -14.28 2.95
C ASP A 16 -8.60 -14.99 3.71
N LYS A 17 -8.66 -14.82 5.01
CA LYS A 17 -9.61 -15.46 5.93
C LYS A 17 -9.84 -14.60 7.16
N GLY A 18 -10.98 -14.76 7.83
CA GLY A 18 -11.54 -13.91 8.85
C GLY A 18 -10.69 -13.53 10.08
N ASP A 19 -9.45 -14.02 10.20
CA ASP A 19 -8.51 -13.63 11.25
C ASP A 19 -7.37 -12.74 10.75
N ASP A 20 -7.18 -12.63 9.43
CA ASP A 20 -6.13 -11.81 8.83
C ASP A 20 -6.56 -10.34 8.76
N ASP A 21 -5.60 -9.43 8.96
CA ASP A 21 -5.83 -8.01 8.81
C ASP A 21 -5.72 -7.60 7.33
N PHE A 22 -6.70 -6.87 6.84
CA PHE A 22 -6.61 -6.16 5.58
C PHE A 22 -5.57 -5.04 5.72
N CYS A 23 -4.60 -4.98 4.81
CA CYS A 23 -3.53 -3.99 4.87
C CYS A 23 -3.35 -3.25 3.55
N ALA A 24 -3.54 -1.94 3.57
CA ALA A 24 -3.31 -1.10 2.39
C ALA A 24 -2.54 0.19 2.73
N PRO A 25 -1.19 0.19 2.66
CA PRO A 25 -0.38 1.37 2.80
C PRO A 25 -0.39 2.24 1.53
N PHE A 26 -0.42 3.57 1.72
CA PHE A 26 -0.27 4.58 0.68
C PHE A 26 0.98 5.43 0.93
N ALA A 27 1.75 5.69 -0.11
CA ALA A 27 3.00 6.42 -0.02
C ALA A 27 3.07 7.59 -1.00
N LYS A 28 3.49 8.76 -0.51
CA LYS A 28 3.94 9.89 -1.33
C LYS A 28 5.38 9.65 -1.77
N VAL A 29 5.63 9.76 -3.06
CA VAL A 29 6.93 9.46 -3.67
C VAL A 29 7.72 10.75 -3.90
N PHE A 30 8.98 10.77 -3.45
CA PHE A 30 9.94 11.85 -3.69
C PHE A 30 11.27 11.23 -4.15
N GLY A 31 11.46 11.09 -5.45
CA GLY A 31 12.61 10.39 -6.03
C GLY A 31 12.63 8.91 -5.66
N GLN A 32 13.54 8.54 -4.78
CA GLN A 32 13.66 7.16 -4.28
C GLN A 32 13.18 6.98 -2.84
N LYS A 33 12.47 7.97 -2.29
CA LYS A 33 11.89 7.93 -0.95
C LYS A 33 10.37 7.82 -1.02
N TYR A 34 9.82 6.98 -0.17
CA TYR A 34 8.41 6.63 -0.10
C TYR A 34 7.92 6.95 1.31
N PHE A 35 7.17 8.03 1.44
CA PHE A 35 6.61 8.45 2.73
C PHE A 35 5.23 7.83 2.89
N ILE A 36 5.12 6.81 3.73
CA ILE A 36 3.84 6.15 4.03
C ILE A 36 3.06 7.07 4.96
N THR A 37 2.05 7.74 4.41
CA THR A 37 1.27 8.76 5.11
C THR A 37 -0.12 8.28 5.53
N ASP A 38 -0.64 7.27 4.84
CA ASP A 38 -1.98 6.74 5.06
C ASP A 38 -1.95 5.22 5.00
N VAL A 39 -2.73 4.57 5.84
CA VAL A 39 -2.86 3.12 5.88
C VAL A 39 -4.29 2.75 6.24
N LEU A 40 -4.90 1.83 5.49
CA LEU A 40 -6.08 1.10 5.91
C LEU A 40 -5.62 -0.23 6.52
N PHE A 41 -5.88 -0.43 7.80
CA PHE A 41 -5.48 -1.62 8.53
C PHE A 41 -6.62 -2.09 9.45
N THR A 42 -7.37 -3.08 9.00
CA THR A 42 -8.64 -3.46 9.64
C THR A 42 -8.99 -4.92 9.38
N LYS A 43 -9.84 -5.47 10.27
CA LYS A 43 -10.51 -6.77 10.09
C LYS A 43 -11.92 -6.66 9.56
N ASP A 44 -12.30 -5.49 9.06
CA ASP A 44 -13.62 -5.29 8.49
C ASP A 44 -13.84 -6.16 7.25
N PRO A 45 -15.07 -6.59 6.99
CA PRO A 45 -15.40 -7.41 5.83
C PRO A 45 -15.26 -6.63 4.51
N VAL A 46 -15.26 -7.38 3.42
CA VAL A 46 -15.03 -6.85 2.06
C VAL A 46 -16.03 -5.74 1.67
N GLU A 47 -17.27 -5.82 2.12
CA GLU A 47 -18.32 -4.84 1.87
C GLU A 47 -18.01 -3.46 2.48
N VAL A 48 -17.17 -3.44 3.51
CA VAL A 48 -16.68 -2.22 4.19
C VAL A 48 -15.35 -1.78 3.60
N THR A 49 -14.44 -2.72 3.35
CA THR A 49 -13.08 -2.40 2.89
C THR A 49 -13.03 -1.94 1.44
N GLU A 50 -13.88 -2.46 0.54
CA GLU A 50 -13.95 -2.00 -0.86
C GLU A 50 -14.28 -0.50 -0.98
N PRO A 51 -15.39 0.01 -0.41
CA PRO A 51 -15.68 1.45 -0.48
C PRO A 51 -14.70 2.30 0.31
N HIS A 52 -14.15 1.80 1.42
CA HIS A 52 -13.15 2.52 2.20
C HIS A 52 -11.84 2.69 1.41
N LEU A 53 -11.33 1.61 0.81
CA LEU A 53 -10.15 1.68 -0.04
C LEU A 53 -10.36 2.60 -1.25
N ALA A 54 -11.52 2.53 -1.90
CA ALA A 54 -11.86 3.44 -3.01
C ALA A 54 -11.86 4.90 -2.56
N GLN A 55 -12.38 5.21 -1.37
CA GLN A 55 -12.34 6.57 -0.82
C GLN A 55 -10.91 7.01 -0.52
N MET A 56 -10.06 6.15 0.05
CA MET A 56 -8.65 6.46 0.29
C MET A 56 -7.88 6.74 -1.00
N VAL A 57 -8.15 6.01 -2.09
CA VAL A 57 -7.58 6.32 -3.42
C VAL A 57 -7.91 7.74 -3.85
N ILE A 58 -9.11 8.21 -3.56
CA ILE A 58 -9.57 9.55 -3.91
C ILE A 58 -8.92 10.61 -3.02
N ASP A 59 -8.96 10.40 -1.71
CA ASP A 59 -8.49 11.37 -0.71
C ASP A 59 -6.97 11.57 -0.74
N THR A 60 -6.22 10.50 -0.99
CA THR A 60 -4.77 10.55 -1.12
C THR A 60 -4.29 11.02 -2.50
N GLU A 61 -5.22 11.20 -3.46
CA GLU A 61 -4.90 11.44 -4.87
C GLU A 61 -3.98 10.37 -5.48
N CYS A 62 -4.24 9.11 -5.13
CA CYS A 62 -3.42 7.98 -5.56
C CYS A 62 -3.38 7.85 -7.09
N ASP A 63 -2.19 7.83 -7.66
CA ASP A 63 -1.98 7.65 -9.10
C ASP A 63 -2.02 6.18 -9.52
N GLN A 64 -1.47 5.30 -8.70
CA GLN A 64 -1.38 3.88 -8.98
C GLN A 64 -1.55 3.04 -7.72
N LEU A 65 -2.38 2.01 -7.81
CA LEU A 65 -2.66 1.07 -6.74
C LEU A 65 -2.41 -0.37 -7.22
N ARG A 66 -1.59 -1.12 -6.50
CA ARG A 66 -1.44 -2.56 -6.69
C ARG A 66 -2.24 -3.32 -5.65
N ILE A 67 -3.06 -4.25 -6.09
CA ILE A 67 -3.84 -5.16 -5.23
C ILE A 67 -3.34 -6.57 -5.47
N GLU A 68 -3.00 -7.30 -4.41
CA GLU A 68 -2.70 -8.72 -4.52
C GLU A 68 -3.96 -9.47 -4.95
N SER A 69 -3.84 -10.29 -6.01
CA SER A 69 -5.01 -10.90 -6.66
C SER A 69 -5.24 -12.36 -6.29
N ASN A 70 -4.52 -12.89 -5.31
CA ASN A 70 -4.76 -14.20 -4.76
C ASN A 70 -6.13 -14.22 -4.03
N ASN A 71 -6.75 -15.38 -3.94
CA ASN A 71 -7.92 -15.64 -3.08
C ASN A 71 -9.07 -14.59 -3.13
N GLY A 72 -9.46 -14.16 -4.32
CA GLY A 72 -10.55 -13.20 -4.50
C GLY A 72 -10.13 -11.75 -4.72
N GLY A 73 -8.86 -11.40 -4.52
CA GLY A 73 -8.35 -10.04 -4.72
C GLY A 73 -8.54 -9.48 -6.13
N ARG A 74 -8.72 -10.35 -7.14
CA ARG A 74 -9.07 -9.92 -8.50
C ARG A 74 -10.47 -9.28 -8.57
N ILE A 75 -11.45 -9.90 -7.93
CA ILE A 75 -12.84 -9.38 -7.89
C ILE A 75 -12.86 -8.09 -7.06
N PHE A 76 -12.18 -8.08 -5.92
CA PHE A 76 -11.99 -6.91 -5.08
C PHE A 76 -11.42 -5.72 -5.89
N ALA A 77 -10.37 -5.93 -6.68
CA ALA A 77 -9.77 -4.91 -7.53
C ALA A 77 -10.75 -4.36 -8.59
N ILE A 78 -11.59 -5.22 -9.17
CA ILE A 78 -12.61 -4.81 -10.14
C ILE A 78 -13.63 -3.90 -9.46
N ASN A 79 -14.10 -4.24 -8.26
CA ASN A 79 -15.09 -3.48 -7.52
C ASN A 79 -14.53 -2.12 -7.07
N VAL A 80 -13.33 -2.09 -6.51
CA VAL A 80 -12.64 -0.84 -6.14
C VAL A 80 -12.47 0.06 -7.37
N ARG A 81 -12.05 -0.50 -8.51
CA ARG A 81 -11.91 0.28 -9.77
C ARG A 81 -13.23 0.90 -10.21
N LYS A 82 -14.33 0.15 -10.14
CA LYS A 82 -15.67 0.69 -10.46
C LYS A 82 -16.02 1.87 -9.56
N LEU A 83 -15.83 1.73 -8.25
CA LEU A 83 -16.13 2.79 -7.27
C LEU A 83 -15.30 4.06 -7.52
N VAL A 84 -13.99 3.91 -7.77
CA VAL A 84 -13.09 5.03 -8.10
C VAL A 84 -13.51 5.72 -9.40
N THR A 85 -13.84 4.95 -10.44
CA THR A 85 -14.29 5.48 -11.74
C THR A 85 -15.61 6.25 -11.61
N MET A 86 -16.56 5.75 -10.82
CA MET A 86 -17.83 6.43 -10.56
C MET A 86 -17.64 7.83 -9.92
N LYS A 87 -16.59 8.00 -9.14
CA LYS A 87 -16.18 9.30 -8.56
C LYS A 87 -15.37 10.17 -9.53
N ARG A 88 -15.25 9.76 -10.80
CA ARG A 88 -14.50 10.47 -11.86
C ARG A 88 -13.02 10.70 -11.51
N LYS A 89 -12.43 9.85 -10.69
CA LYS A 89 -11.00 9.90 -10.36
C LYS A 89 -10.22 8.95 -11.27
N SER A 90 -9.04 9.39 -11.69
CA SER A 90 -8.10 8.56 -12.46
C SER A 90 -7.09 7.94 -11.51
N CYS A 91 -7.05 6.62 -11.45
CA CYS A 91 -6.05 5.82 -10.75
C CYS A 91 -5.81 4.53 -11.51
N LEU A 92 -4.57 4.18 -11.77
CA LEU A 92 -4.23 2.90 -12.38
C LEU A 92 -4.26 1.79 -11.32
N ILE A 93 -5.34 1.02 -11.28
CA ILE A 93 -5.51 -0.09 -10.34
C ILE A 93 -5.14 -1.40 -11.02
N GLN A 94 -4.11 -2.08 -10.50
CA GLN A 94 -3.59 -3.33 -11.04
C GLN A 94 -3.78 -4.46 -10.02
N ALA A 95 -4.40 -5.57 -10.48
CA ALA A 95 -4.43 -6.82 -9.74
C ALA A 95 -3.24 -7.69 -10.17
N ARG A 96 -2.43 -8.17 -9.24
CA ARG A 96 -1.27 -9.03 -9.52
C ARG A 96 -1.23 -10.21 -8.56
N PRO A 97 -1.09 -11.44 -9.07
CA PRO A 97 -0.90 -12.61 -8.21
C PRO A 97 0.51 -12.62 -7.64
N THR A 98 0.64 -13.23 -6.47
CA THR A 98 1.91 -13.52 -5.82
C THR A 98 2.09 -15.02 -5.73
N THR A 99 3.26 -15.53 -6.11
CA THR A 99 3.57 -16.96 -6.15
C THR A 99 4.65 -17.37 -5.16
N GLN A 100 5.41 -16.41 -4.64
CA GLN A 100 6.47 -16.68 -3.67
C GLN A 100 5.93 -16.76 -2.24
N HIS A 101 6.62 -17.53 -1.41
CA HIS A 101 6.28 -17.66 0.01
C HIS A 101 6.36 -16.31 0.74
N LYS A 102 5.33 -15.97 1.50
CA LYS A 102 5.13 -14.67 2.17
C LYS A 102 6.34 -14.26 3.04
N GLU A 103 6.76 -15.13 3.95
CA GLU A 103 7.90 -14.85 4.85
C GLU A 103 9.19 -14.55 4.09
N THR A 104 9.48 -15.33 3.04
CA THR A 104 10.68 -15.13 2.20
C THR A 104 10.66 -13.75 1.54
N ARG A 105 9.51 -13.33 1.01
CA ARG A 105 9.33 -12.00 0.38
C ARG A 105 9.57 -10.89 1.39
N ILE A 106 8.97 -10.99 2.58
CA ILE A 106 9.12 -10.01 3.67
C ILE A 106 10.60 -9.84 4.03
N LEU A 107 11.32 -10.93 4.25
CA LEU A 107 12.74 -10.90 4.59
C LEU A 107 13.59 -10.28 3.47
N MET A 108 13.31 -10.62 2.21
CA MET A 108 14.03 -10.06 1.05
C MET A 108 13.82 -8.56 0.89
N LYS A 109 12.65 -8.04 1.24
CA LYS A 109 12.30 -6.61 1.08
C LYS A 109 12.59 -5.74 2.30
N ALA A 110 12.86 -6.33 3.46
CA ALA A 110 13.10 -5.60 4.70
C ALA A 110 14.22 -4.54 4.57
N GLY A 111 15.33 -4.87 3.90
CA GLY A 111 16.44 -3.95 3.66
C GLY A 111 16.05 -2.79 2.75
N TRP A 112 15.27 -3.05 1.70
CA TRP A 112 14.75 -2.03 0.79
C TRP A 112 13.80 -1.08 1.52
N ILE A 113 12.86 -1.64 2.31
CA ILE A 113 11.90 -0.85 3.09
C ILE A 113 12.63 0.07 4.07
N LYS A 114 13.60 -0.45 4.83
CA LYS A 114 14.44 0.36 5.73
C LYS A 114 15.16 1.51 5.03
N LYS A 115 15.63 1.29 3.81
CA LYS A 115 16.41 2.27 3.06
C LYS A 115 15.53 3.34 2.40
N HIS A 116 14.36 2.96 1.91
CA HIS A 116 13.56 3.79 1.01
C HIS A 116 12.27 4.30 1.62
N CYS A 117 11.67 3.59 2.59
CA CYS A 117 10.44 4.01 3.23
C CYS A 117 10.69 4.90 4.45
N ALA A 118 9.80 5.84 4.67
CA ALA A 118 9.68 6.63 5.88
C ALA A 118 8.23 6.56 6.37
N PHE A 119 8.05 6.57 7.66
CA PHE A 119 6.77 6.47 8.34
C PHE A 119 6.52 7.75 9.14
N LEU A 120 5.25 7.98 9.53
CA LEU A 120 4.88 9.08 10.40
C LEU A 120 5.54 8.91 11.78
N ASP A 121 5.88 10.02 12.41
CA ASP A 121 6.33 10.04 13.79
C ASP A 121 5.19 9.63 14.73
N GLU A 122 5.53 9.06 15.90
CA GLU A 122 4.52 8.60 16.88
C GLU A 122 3.59 9.71 17.36
N THR A 123 3.98 10.96 17.21
CA THR A 123 3.18 12.15 17.54
C THR A 123 2.15 12.51 16.47
N GLU A 124 2.25 11.94 15.27
CA GLU A 124 1.40 12.26 14.12
C GLU A 124 0.20 11.31 13.96
N TYR A 125 0.11 10.26 14.78
CA TYR A 125 -1.01 9.32 14.74
C TYR A 125 -1.42 8.84 16.13
N THR A 126 -2.66 8.39 16.29
CA THR A 126 -3.12 7.77 17.55
C THR A 126 -2.87 6.27 17.53
N LYS A 127 -2.50 5.69 18.69
CA LYS A 127 -2.19 4.26 18.83
C LYS A 127 -3.35 3.32 18.43
N GLY A 128 -4.60 3.77 18.61
CA GLY A 128 -5.81 3.02 18.27
C GLY A 128 -6.28 3.20 16.83
N SER A 129 -5.68 4.11 16.05
CA SER A 129 -5.99 4.29 14.63
C SER A 129 -5.49 3.12 13.79
N ASP A 130 -5.96 3.02 12.54
CA ASP A 130 -5.43 2.06 11.57
C ASP A 130 -3.93 2.17 11.42
N TYR A 131 -3.42 3.39 11.31
CA TYR A 131 -1.98 3.65 11.23
C TYR A 131 -1.23 3.19 12.48
N GLY A 132 -1.77 3.46 13.67
CA GLY A 132 -1.17 3.03 14.94
C GLY A 132 -1.14 1.51 15.12
N ARG A 133 -2.24 0.82 14.75
CA ARG A 133 -2.29 -0.66 14.75
C ARG A 133 -1.32 -1.27 13.73
N PHE A 134 -1.27 -0.70 12.54
CA PHE A 134 -0.30 -1.07 11.50
C PHE A 134 1.15 -0.91 11.99
N MET A 135 1.53 0.21 12.57
CA MET A 135 2.87 0.45 13.10
C MET A 135 3.22 -0.54 14.22
N LYS A 136 2.28 -0.83 15.11
CA LYS A 136 2.46 -1.84 16.16
C LYS A 136 2.70 -3.23 15.56
N ALA A 137 1.95 -3.65 14.56
CA ALA A 137 2.13 -4.93 13.89
C ALA A 137 3.47 -4.98 13.15
N LEU A 138 3.82 -3.91 12.41
CA LEU A 138 5.08 -3.81 11.66
C LEU A 138 6.32 -3.88 12.56
N THR A 139 6.32 -3.15 13.69
CA THR A 139 7.46 -3.09 14.61
C THR A 139 7.61 -4.33 15.48
N ASN A 140 6.53 -5.07 15.71
CA ASN A 140 6.54 -6.32 16.47
C ASN A 140 6.93 -7.54 15.63
N TYR A 141 7.00 -7.42 14.31
CA TYR A 141 7.38 -8.51 13.43
C TYR A 141 8.85 -8.93 13.68
N LYS A 142 9.06 -10.22 13.92
CA LYS A 142 10.38 -10.78 14.22
C LYS A 142 10.91 -11.55 13.01
N ARG A 143 12.20 -11.41 12.77
CA ARG A 143 12.91 -12.13 11.69
C ARG A 143 12.89 -13.64 11.88
N GLU A 144 12.89 -14.11 13.13
CA GLU A 144 12.92 -15.52 13.52
C GLU A 144 11.84 -15.79 14.57
N GLY A 145 11.18 -16.94 14.48
CA GLY A 145 10.10 -17.36 15.35
C GLY A 145 8.70 -17.15 14.76
N ASP A 146 7.70 -17.56 15.50
CA ASP A 146 6.30 -17.44 15.08
C ASP A 146 5.85 -15.99 15.11
N ASN A 147 5.38 -15.50 13.98
CA ASN A 147 4.73 -14.21 13.85
C ASN A 147 3.22 -14.46 13.71
N ALA A 148 2.45 -14.09 14.73
CA ALA A 148 1.00 -14.25 14.72
C ALA A 148 0.30 -13.35 13.69
N HIS A 149 0.96 -12.24 13.29
CA HIS A 149 0.43 -11.24 12.37
C HIS A 149 1.56 -10.74 11.45
N ASP A 150 1.48 -11.04 10.18
CA ASP A 150 2.46 -10.64 9.16
C ASP A 150 1.86 -9.72 8.08
N ASP A 151 0.61 -9.30 8.23
CA ASP A 151 -0.13 -8.52 7.24
C ASP A 151 0.46 -7.12 7.02
N ALA A 152 0.92 -6.45 8.09
CA ALA A 152 1.57 -5.14 7.98
C ALA A 152 2.94 -5.23 7.26
N PRO A 153 3.85 -6.15 7.60
CA PRO A 153 5.07 -6.38 6.82
C PRO A 153 4.80 -6.79 5.37
N ASP A 154 3.77 -7.61 5.12
CA ASP A 154 3.44 -8.04 3.76
C ASP A 154 2.86 -6.89 2.92
N GLY A 155 1.97 -6.08 3.47
CA GLY A 155 1.50 -4.87 2.82
C GLY A 155 2.65 -3.92 2.41
N CYS A 156 3.64 -3.73 3.30
CA CYS A 156 4.87 -3.00 2.98
C CYS A 156 5.71 -3.70 1.91
N THR A 157 5.73 -5.03 1.89
CA THR A 157 6.46 -5.82 0.90
C THR A 157 5.85 -5.67 -0.49
N ILE A 158 4.53 -5.75 -0.61
CA ILE A 158 3.81 -5.51 -1.86
C ILE A 158 4.07 -4.08 -2.37
N LEU A 159 4.08 -3.09 -1.46
CA LEU A 159 4.40 -1.71 -1.81
C LEU A 159 5.83 -1.57 -2.33
N ALA A 160 6.81 -2.23 -1.69
CA ALA A 160 8.20 -2.23 -2.11
C ALA A 160 8.41 -2.86 -3.49
N GLU A 161 7.82 -4.04 -3.72
CA GLU A 161 7.85 -4.72 -5.02
C GLU A 161 7.20 -3.88 -6.13
N PHE A 162 6.10 -3.21 -5.79
CA PHE A 162 5.42 -2.31 -6.71
C PHE A 162 6.28 -1.10 -7.04
N ALA A 163 6.84 -0.44 -6.03
CA ALA A 163 7.72 0.72 -6.18
C ALA A 163 8.94 0.42 -7.06
N GLU A 164 9.58 -0.72 -6.88
CA GLU A 164 10.70 -1.16 -7.74
C GLU A 164 10.26 -1.36 -9.19
N SER A 165 9.09 -1.95 -9.40
CA SER A 165 8.56 -2.23 -10.74
C SER A 165 8.22 -0.98 -11.56
N ILE A 166 7.84 0.12 -10.89
CA ILE A 166 7.41 1.37 -11.54
C ILE A 166 8.44 2.50 -11.45
N GLY A 167 9.51 2.35 -10.68
CA GLY A 167 10.48 3.40 -10.36
C GLY A 167 11.07 4.14 -11.57
N LEU A 168 11.22 3.47 -12.72
CA LEU A 168 11.65 4.09 -13.98
C LEU A 168 10.53 4.84 -14.70
N ASN A 169 9.28 4.46 -14.51
CA ASN A 169 8.13 5.02 -15.22
C ASN A 169 7.68 6.36 -14.61
N PHE A 170 7.78 6.55 -13.29
CA PHE A 170 7.51 7.84 -12.63
C PHE A 170 8.45 8.94 -13.15
N LYS A 171 9.75 8.63 -13.34
CA LYS A 171 10.73 9.57 -13.89
C LYS A 171 10.43 9.98 -15.33
N LYS A 172 9.80 9.13 -16.14
CA LYS A 172 9.44 9.43 -17.54
C LYS A 172 8.17 10.30 -17.64
N SER A 173 7.20 10.10 -16.76
CA SER A 173 5.95 10.87 -16.75
C SER A 173 6.18 12.34 -16.34
N SER A 174 7.00 12.58 -15.32
CA SER A 174 7.33 13.95 -14.88
C SER A 174 8.10 14.80 -15.90
N ARG A 175 8.79 14.15 -16.87
CA ARG A 175 9.50 14.87 -17.96
C ARG A 175 8.60 15.26 -19.13
N LYS A 176 7.40 14.66 -19.28
CA LYS A 176 6.49 14.98 -20.40
C LYS A 176 5.58 16.18 -20.16
N VAL A 177 5.42 16.62 -18.91
CA VAL A 177 4.57 17.77 -18.55
C VAL A 177 5.29 19.13 -18.67
N GLY A 178 6.57 19.14 -19.01
CA GLY A 178 7.41 20.33 -19.06
C GLY A 178 7.74 20.87 -20.47
N ARG A 179 6.97 20.52 -21.51
CA ARG A 179 7.09 21.13 -22.85
C ARG A 179 5.71 21.30 -23.48
N GLY A 180 5.13 22.42 -23.19
CA GLY A 180 3.97 23.02 -23.82
C GLY A 180 3.95 24.50 -23.52
#